data_a34e170fe671ccc6682241ef53eafbc2
#
_entry.id   a34e170fe671ccc6682241ef53eafbc2
#
_cell.length_a   1.000
_cell.length_b   1.000
_cell.length_c   1.000
_cell.angle_alpha   90.00
_cell.angle_beta   90.00
_cell.angle_gamma   90.00
#
_symmetry.space_group_name_H-M   'P 1'
#
loop_
_entity.id
_entity.type
_entity.pdbx_description
1 polymer ?
#
loop_
_entity_poly.entity_id
_entity_poly.type
_entity_poly.pdbx_seq_one_letter_code
_entity_poly.pdbx_strand_id
1 'polypeptide(L)'
;MVDITEISAVVAAAGIVVGVIYYILDLRHNAKAREMEICRLVVSDYDSEQAINRWATMMNMQWKDDKDFIEKYGQSNPEMLGKWSSWFFAWEMMGILLKNKVVRAEEMHDMGGYSAIYAWEKFNDIIQGLRDTMWGQDFWSNSEFFAQEMLKIKMKKELGFKDMLATYKAYNMTLKPLDR
;
A
#
# COMPACT_ATOMS: atom_id res chain seq x y z
N MET A 1 -52.15 -39.20 -5.22
CA MET A 1 -52.47 -37.76 -5.26
C MET A 1 -51.37 -37.07 -4.46
N VAL A 2 -50.64 -36.18 -5.07
CA VAL A 2 -49.63 -35.39 -4.34
C VAL A 2 -50.40 -34.41 -3.46
N ASP A 3 -50.06 -34.37 -2.18
CA ASP A 3 -50.73 -33.52 -1.21
C ASP A 3 -50.32 -32.04 -1.44
N ILE A 4 -51.31 -31.15 -1.50
CA ILE A 4 -51.08 -29.70 -1.66
C ILE A 4 -50.18 -29.18 -0.53
N THR A 5 -50.24 -29.76 0.64
CA THR A 5 -49.42 -29.43 1.82
C THR A 5 -47.95 -29.74 1.57
N GLU A 6 -47.66 -30.89 0.94
CA GLU A 6 -46.28 -31.30 0.58
C GLU A 6 -45.68 -30.35 -0.47
N ILE A 7 -46.48 -29.99 -1.49
CA ILE A 7 -46.05 -29.03 -2.52
C ILE A 7 -45.74 -27.68 -1.90
N SER A 8 -46.62 -27.17 -1.03
CA SER A 8 -46.42 -25.89 -0.35
C SER A 8 -45.20 -25.90 0.53
N ALA A 9 -44.91 -26.98 1.24
CA ALA A 9 -43.70 -27.13 2.05
C ALA A 9 -42.42 -27.10 1.20
N VAL A 10 -42.42 -27.79 0.05
CA VAL A 10 -41.29 -27.81 -0.88
C VAL A 10 -41.04 -26.40 -1.47
N VAL A 11 -42.12 -25.71 -1.89
CA VAL A 11 -41.98 -24.35 -2.43
C VAL A 11 -41.48 -23.37 -1.36
N ALA A 12 -41.98 -23.48 -0.12
CA ALA A 12 -41.50 -22.65 0.97
C ALA A 12 -40.01 -22.92 1.28
N ALA A 13 -39.60 -24.18 1.33
CA ALA A 13 -38.21 -24.55 1.55
C ALA A 13 -37.28 -24.04 0.41
N ALA A 14 -37.70 -24.17 -0.85
CA ALA A 14 -36.97 -23.62 -1.99
C ALA A 14 -36.85 -22.10 -1.90
N GLY A 15 -37.92 -21.39 -1.51
CA GLY A 15 -37.90 -19.94 -1.30
C GLY A 15 -36.90 -19.50 -0.24
N ILE A 16 -36.82 -20.23 0.88
CA ILE A 16 -35.84 -19.96 1.94
C ILE A 16 -34.40 -20.13 1.40
N VAL A 17 -34.13 -21.23 0.69
CA VAL A 17 -32.77 -21.49 0.12
C VAL A 17 -32.36 -20.38 -0.86
N VAL A 18 -33.26 -19.99 -1.77
CA VAL A 18 -33.04 -18.89 -2.71
C VAL A 18 -32.77 -17.57 -1.95
N GLY A 19 -33.58 -17.29 -0.92
CA GLY A 19 -33.39 -16.09 -0.08
C GLY A 19 -32.05 -16.06 0.64
N VAL A 20 -31.61 -17.19 1.17
CA VAL A 20 -30.27 -17.31 1.82
C VAL A 20 -29.14 -17.10 0.81
N ILE A 21 -29.26 -17.72 -0.37
CA ILE A 21 -28.26 -17.54 -1.44
C ILE A 21 -28.16 -16.07 -1.86
N TYR A 22 -29.32 -15.43 -2.11
CA TYR A 22 -29.36 -14.01 -2.45
C TYR A 22 -28.73 -13.13 -1.37
N TYR A 23 -29.08 -13.39 -0.10
CA TYR A 23 -28.51 -12.66 1.04
C TYR A 23 -26.99 -12.80 1.12
N ILE A 24 -26.44 -14.00 0.91
CA ILE A 24 -25.00 -14.23 0.89
C ILE A 24 -24.32 -13.47 -0.26
N LEU A 25 -24.93 -13.45 -1.44
CA LEU A 25 -24.43 -12.71 -2.60
C LEU A 25 -24.44 -11.20 -2.35
N ASP A 26 -25.52 -10.68 -1.75
CA ASP A 26 -25.64 -9.26 -1.40
C ASP A 26 -24.59 -8.85 -0.36
N LEU A 27 -24.39 -9.66 0.69
CA LEU A 27 -23.33 -9.42 1.67
C LEU A 27 -21.94 -9.36 1.04
N ARG A 28 -21.64 -10.27 0.11
CA ARG A 28 -20.36 -10.28 -0.62
C ARG A 28 -20.20 -9.05 -1.51
N HIS A 29 -21.25 -8.65 -2.20
CA HIS A 29 -21.26 -7.46 -3.03
C HIS A 29 -21.00 -6.20 -2.20
N ASN A 30 -21.72 -6.05 -1.09
CA ASN A 30 -21.58 -4.92 -0.18
C ASN A 30 -20.19 -4.88 0.48
N ALA A 31 -19.62 -6.03 0.84
CA ALA A 31 -18.27 -6.11 1.39
C ALA A 31 -17.23 -5.63 0.37
N LYS A 32 -17.36 -6.07 -0.89
CA LYS A 32 -16.46 -5.63 -1.97
C LYS A 32 -16.60 -4.14 -2.28
N ALA A 33 -17.82 -3.60 -2.28
CA ALA A 33 -18.05 -2.18 -2.48
C ALA A 33 -17.40 -1.34 -1.38
N ARG A 34 -17.47 -1.77 -0.12
CA ARG A 34 -16.79 -1.12 1.01
C ARG A 34 -15.27 -1.18 0.88
N GLU A 35 -14.72 -2.33 0.49
CA GLU A 35 -13.29 -2.49 0.25
C GLU A 35 -12.80 -1.47 -0.80
N MET A 36 -13.50 -1.39 -1.93
CA MET A 36 -13.15 -0.43 -3.00
C MET A 36 -13.29 1.02 -2.55
N GLU A 37 -14.29 1.36 -1.75
CA GLU A 37 -14.45 2.72 -1.21
C GLU A 37 -13.32 3.09 -0.26
N ILE A 38 -12.90 2.18 0.63
CA ILE A 38 -11.75 2.38 1.52
C ILE A 38 -10.48 2.57 0.69
N CYS A 39 -10.24 1.71 -0.30
CA CYS A 39 -9.11 1.86 -1.22
C CYS A 39 -9.12 3.23 -1.90
N ARG A 40 -10.26 3.64 -2.43
CA ARG A 40 -10.42 4.93 -3.09
C ARG A 40 -10.12 6.11 -2.15
N LEU A 41 -10.60 6.07 -0.92
CA LEU A 41 -10.33 7.12 0.08
C LEU A 41 -8.83 7.23 0.40
N VAL A 42 -8.15 6.09 0.55
CA VAL A 42 -6.72 6.05 0.87
C VAL A 42 -5.85 6.54 -0.29
N VAL A 43 -6.25 6.27 -1.54
CA VAL A 43 -5.47 6.65 -2.74
C VAL A 43 -5.96 7.92 -3.43
N SER A 44 -7.00 8.58 -2.90
CA SER A 44 -7.66 9.73 -3.56
C SER A 44 -6.73 10.91 -3.87
N ASP A 45 -5.63 11.04 -3.15
CA ASP A 45 -4.66 12.11 -3.36
C ASP A 45 -3.47 11.71 -4.25
N TYR A 46 -3.35 10.42 -4.63
CA TYR A 46 -2.14 9.95 -5.34
C TYR A 46 -2.01 10.45 -6.76
N ASP A 47 -3.09 10.77 -7.44
CA ASP A 47 -3.13 11.29 -8.80
C ASP A 47 -3.15 12.82 -8.86
N SER A 48 -3.12 13.49 -7.71
CA SER A 48 -3.02 14.95 -7.66
C SER A 48 -1.64 15.43 -8.08
N GLU A 49 -1.56 16.60 -8.71
CA GLU A 49 -0.30 17.25 -9.04
C GLU A 49 0.59 17.43 -7.80
N GLN A 50 -0.01 17.73 -6.65
CA GLN A 50 0.71 17.89 -5.39
C GLN A 50 1.34 16.57 -4.92
N ALA A 51 0.64 15.45 -5.06
CA ALA A 51 1.18 14.14 -4.71
C ALA A 51 2.32 13.75 -5.64
N ILE A 52 2.17 13.97 -6.95
CA ILE A 52 3.22 13.71 -7.94
C ILE A 52 4.46 14.54 -7.62
N ASN A 53 4.29 15.82 -7.30
CA ASN A 53 5.41 16.70 -6.93
C ASN A 53 6.09 16.27 -5.61
N ARG A 54 5.31 15.85 -4.60
CA ARG A 54 5.87 15.28 -3.36
C ARG A 54 6.65 14.00 -3.63
N TRP A 55 6.09 13.10 -4.45
CA TRP A 55 6.76 11.88 -4.89
C TRP A 55 8.07 12.17 -5.59
N ALA A 56 8.05 13.01 -6.61
CA ALA A 56 9.26 13.38 -7.37
C ALA A 56 10.32 14.01 -6.45
N THR A 57 9.92 14.91 -5.53
CA THR A 57 10.81 15.50 -4.54
C THR A 57 11.43 14.42 -3.66
N MET A 58 10.63 13.53 -3.09
CA MET A 58 11.08 12.44 -2.23
C MET A 58 12.05 11.51 -2.95
N MET A 59 11.74 11.13 -4.19
CA MET A 59 12.59 10.24 -4.98
C MET A 59 13.89 10.89 -5.44
N ASN A 60 13.96 12.22 -5.48
CA ASN A 60 15.18 12.98 -5.80
C ASN A 60 16.01 13.38 -4.56
N MET A 61 15.56 13.07 -3.34
CA MET A 61 16.35 13.32 -2.13
C MET A 61 17.66 12.54 -2.15
N GLN A 62 18.75 13.18 -1.70
CA GLN A 62 20.08 12.59 -1.63
C GLN A 62 20.74 12.91 -0.31
N TRP A 63 21.35 11.92 0.29
CA TRP A 63 22.06 12.02 1.57
C TRP A 63 23.30 11.12 1.57
N LYS A 64 24.21 11.43 2.47
CA LYS A 64 25.44 10.67 2.68
C LYS A 64 25.30 9.62 3.78
N ASP A 65 24.64 10.01 4.86
CA ASP A 65 24.40 9.23 6.07
C ASP A 65 23.16 9.73 6.81
N ASP A 66 22.82 9.09 7.93
CA ASP A 66 21.64 9.41 8.75
C ASP A 66 21.67 10.84 9.27
N LYS A 67 22.85 11.36 9.64
CA LYS A 67 23.00 12.71 10.14
C LYS A 67 22.72 13.75 9.06
N ASP A 68 23.27 13.56 7.87
CA ASP A 68 23.01 14.41 6.71
C ASP A 68 21.55 14.38 6.30
N PHE A 69 20.91 13.19 6.39
CA PHE A 69 19.47 13.04 6.14
C PHE A 69 18.64 13.84 7.14
N ILE A 70 18.91 13.69 8.45
CA ILE A 70 18.17 14.39 9.51
C ILE A 70 18.33 15.91 9.38
N GLU A 71 19.54 16.38 9.06
CA GLU A 71 19.81 17.80 8.86
C GLU A 71 19.04 18.39 7.68
N LYS A 72 19.01 17.70 6.55
CA LYS A 72 18.36 18.17 5.31
C LYS A 72 16.85 18.00 5.30
N TYR A 73 16.36 16.86 5.85
CA TYR A 73 15.00 16.38 5.64
C TYR A 73 14.25 16.05 6.94
N GLY A 74 14.87 16.29 8.10
CA GLY A 74 14.30 16.05 9.42
C GLY A 74 13.49 17.22 9.97
N GLN A 75 13.33 17.27 11.29
CA GLN A 75 12.47 18.25 11.97
C GLN A 75 12.91 19.71 11.79
N SER A 76 14.19 19.96 11.52
CA SER A 76 14.70 21.30 11.20
C SER A 76 14.20 21.84 9.85
N ASN A 77 13.69 20.96 8.98
CA ASN A 77 13.11 21.31 7.69
C ASN A 77 11.69 20.71 7.53
N PRO A 78 10.66 21.32 8.16
CA PRO A 78 9.31 20.76 8.21
C PRO A 78 8.68 20.55 6.82
N GLU A 79 9.02 21.38 5.84
CA GLU A 79 8.54 21.24 4.47
C GLU A 79 9.04 19.92 3.84
N MET A 80 10.33 19.67 3.94
CA MET A 80 10.93 18.46 3.37
C MET A 80 10.53 17.21 4.17
N LEU A 81 10.45 17.33 5.50
CA LEU A 81 9.92 16.27 6.35
C LEU A 81 8.51 15.88 5.91
N GLY A 82 7.62 16.85 5.71
CA GLY A 82 6.25 16.61 5.26
C GLY A 82 6.18 15.91 3.89
N LYS A 83 7.08 16.23 2.96
CA LYS A 83 7.08 15.65 1.61
C LYS A 83 7.34 14.14 1.61
N TRP A 84 8.31 13.65 2.37
CA TRP A 84 8.59 12.23 2.39
C TRP A 84 7.74 11.46 3.42
N SER A 85 7.53 12.03 4.62
CA SER A 85 6.79 11.32 5.66
C SER A 85 5.32 11.13 5.32
N SER A 86 4.69 12.05 4.56
CA SER A 86 3.29 11.90 4.13
C SER A 86 3.05 10.62 3.30
N TRP A 87 4.01 10.23 2.46
CA TRP A 87 3.96 8.99 1.70
C TRP A 87 4.10 7.76 2.60
N PHE A 88 5.04 7.80 3.54
CA PHE A 88 5.21 6.72 4.50
C PHE A 88 4.01 6.56 5.43
N PHE A 89 3.37 7.66 5.86
CA PHE A 89 2.10 7.59 6.59
C PHE A 89 0.99 6.92 5.80
N ALA A 90 0.87 7.21 4.52
CA ALA A 90 -0.12 6.57 3.67
C ALA A 90 0.14 5.06 3.53
N TRP A 91 1.38 4.65 3.30
CA TRP A 91 1.72 3.21 3.25
C TRP A 91 1.61 2.53 4.61
N GLU A 92 1.85 3.24 5.71
CA GLU A 92 1.61 2.74 7.05
C GLU A 92 0.12 2.38 7.23
N MET A 93 -0.78 3.28 6.84
CA MET A 93 -2.23 3.01 6.83
C MET A 93 -2.59 1.85 5.91
N MET A 94 -2.06 1.80 4.71
CA MET A 94 -2.30 0.68 3.78
C MET A 94 -1.83 -0.65 4.36
N GLY A 95 -0.68 -0.67 5.02
CA GLY A 95 -0.16 -1.85 5.70
C GLY A 95 -1.05 -2.31 6.84
N ILE A 96 -1.60 -1.39 7.63
CA ILE A 96 -2.58 -1.70 8.68
C ILE A 96 -3.86 -2.31 8.09
N LEU A 97 -4.42 -1.70 7.06
CA LEU A 97 -5.63 -2.20 6.39
C LEU A 97 -5.41 -3.60 5.80
N LEU A 98 -4.24 -3.83 5.22
CA LEU A 98 -3.86 -5.12 4.64
C LEU A 98 -3.67 -6.20 5.72
N LYS A 99 -2.96 -5.89 6.81
CA LYS A 99 -2.80 -6.82 7.97
C LYS A 99 -4.13 -7.23 8.57
N ASN A 100 -5.07 -6.30 8.66
CA ASN A 100 -6.42 -6.53 9.19
C ASN A 100 -7.39 -7.14 8.17
N LYS A 101 -6.92 -7.47 6.96
CA LYS A 101 -7.71 -8.05 5.88
C LYS A 101 -8.95 -7.21 5.49
N VAL A 102 -8.87 -5.90 5.70
CA VAL A 102 -9.90 -4.94 5.27
C VAL A 102 -9.85 -4.76 3.76
N VAL A 103 -8.64 -4.87 3.19
CA VAL A 103 -8.35 -4.76 1.75
C VAL A 103 -7.48 -5.93 1.30
N ARG A 104 -7.49 -6.22 0.00
CA ARG A 104 -6.64 -7.28 -0.58
C ARG A 104 -5.39 -6.69 -1.21
N ALA A 105 -4.31 -7.45 -1.11
CA ALA A 105 -3.00 -7.02 -1.61
C ALA A 105 -3.01 -6.79 -3.13
N GLU A 106 -3.71 -7.62 -3.89
CA GLU A 106 -3.84 -7.52 -5.34
C GLU A 106 -4.50 -6.20 -5.76
N GLU A 107 -5.60 -5.81 -5.09
CA GLU A 107 -6.26 -4.55 -5.37
C GLU A 107 -5.39 -3.35 -5.04
N MET A 108 -4.73 -3.37 -3.89
CA MET A 108 -3.79 -2.31 -3.51
C MET A 108 -2.64 -2.18 -4.51
N HIS A 109 -2.10 -3.30 -4.98
CA HIS A 109 -1.06 -3.30 -6.00
C HIS A 109 -1.56 -2.65 -7.31
N ASP A 110 -2.75 -3.04 -7.78
CA ASP A 110 -3.32 -2.57 -9.05
C ASP A 110 -3.74 -1.08 -8.99
N MET A 111 -3.97 -0.55 -7.79
CA MET A 111 -4.22 0.88 -7.54
C MET A 111 -2.95 1.71 -7.34
N GLY A 112 -1.78 1.20 -7.70
CA GLY A 112 -0.51 1.94 -7.64
C GLY A 112 0.32 1.71 -6.37
N GLY A 113 -0.11 0.81 -5.49
CA GLY A 113 0.62 0.47 -4.26
C GLY A 113 2.05 -0.02 -4.48
N TYR A 114 2.37 -0.49 -5.70
CA TYR A 114 3.73 -0.88 -6.06
C TYR A 114 4.77 0.26 -5.95
N SER A 115 4.34 1.51 -5.90
CA SER A 115 5.23 2.66 -5.65
C SER A 115 5.97 2.53 -4.31
N ALA A 116 5.35 1.91 -3.30
CA ALA A 116 5.97 1.66 -2.02
C ALA A 116 7.25 0.81 -2.11
N ILE A 117 7.36 -0.08 -3.11
CA ILE A 117 8.56 -0.91 -3.33
C ILE A 117 9.78 -0.03 -3.58
N TYR A 118 9.66 0.94 -4.49
CA TYR A 118 10.77 1.82 -4.87
C TYR A 118 11.17 2.77 -3.73
N ALA A 119 10.18 3.29 -3.02
CA ALA A 119 10.44 4.14 -1.87
C ALA A 119 11.10 3.36 -0.74
N TRP A 120 10.60 2.14 -0.43
CA TRP A 120 11.22 1.30 0.58
C TRP A 120 12.65 0.96 0.22
N GLU A 121 12.93 0.57 -1.02
CA GLU A 121 14.28 0.27 -1.50
C GLU A 121 15.24 1.45 -1.35
N LYS A 122 14.73 2.68 -1.52
CA LYS A 122 15.52 3.90 -1.37
C LYS A 122 15.77 4.28 0.09
N PHE A 123 14.77 4.17 0.94
CA PHE A 123 14.78 4.75 2.28
C PHE A 123 15.04 3.73 3.40
N ASN A 124 15.07 2.43 3.10
CA ASN A 124 15.14 1.40 4.14
C ASN A 124 16.34 1.59 5.06
N ASP A 125 17.52 1.88 4.53
CA ASP A 125 18.75 2.03 5.31
C ASP A 125 18.62 3.20 6.32
N ILE A 126 18.04 4.33 5.88
CA ILE A 126 17.73 5.47 6.76
C ILE A 126 16.69 5.10 7.80
N ILE A 127 15.63 4.40 7.40
CA ILE A 127 14.57 4.00 8.35
C ILE A 127 15.14 3.05 9.41
N GLN A 128 16.02 2.11 9.03
CA GLN A 128 16.69 1.24 10.00
C GLN A 128 17.59 2.04 10.95
N GLY A 129 18.40 2.98 10.44
CA GLY A 129 19.21 3.86 11.28
C GLY A 129 18.37 4.70 12.25
N LEU A 130 17.21 5.21 11.82
CA LEU A 130 16.28 5.94 12.68
C LEU A 130 15.61 5.05 13.74
N ARG A 131 15.31 3.80 13.41
CA ARG A 131 14.78 2.81 14.38
C ARG A 131 15.78 2.54 15.49
N ASP A 132 17.04 2.37 15.15
CA ASP A 132 18.09 2.01 16.09
C ASP A 132 18.49 3.18 17.01
N THR A 133 18.29 4.42 16.55
CA THR A 133 18.81 5.60 17.25
C THR A 133 17.75 6.45 17.92
N MET A 134 16.54 6.61 17.34
CA MET A 134 15.60 7.65 17.77
C MET A 134 14.17 7.17 18.01
N TRP A 135 13.61 6.33 17.14
CA TRP A 135 12.16 6.15 17.05
C TRP A 135 11.65 4.73 17.31
N GLY A 136 12.58 3.80 17.58
CA GLY A 136 12.26 2.42 17.94
C GLY A 136 11.84 1.56 16.74
N GLN A 137 11.82 0.24 16.98
CA GLN A 137 11.68 -0.78 15.92
C GLN A 137 10.34 -0.77 15.19
N ASP A 138 9.30 -0.18 15.81
CA ASP A 138 7.96 -0.10 15.20
C ASP A 138 7.82 1.03 14.16
N PHE A 139 8.79 1.92 14.08
CA PHE A 139 8.75 3.05 13.16
C PHE A 139 8.65 2.58 11.71
N TRP A 140 7.58 2.94 11.03
CA TRP A 140 7.23 2.54 9.67
C TRP A 140 7.18 1.02 9.42
N SER A 141 6.87 0.22 10.44
CA SER A 141 6.83 -1.24 10.33
C SER A 141 5.71 -1.77 9.44
N ASN A 142 4.57 -1.06 9.37
CA ASN A 142 3.48 -1.43 8.46
C ASN A 142 3.76 -0.97 7.04
N SER A 143 4.49 0.13 6.84
CA SER A 143 4.97 0.56 5.52
C SER A 143 5.96 -0.47 4.94
N GLU A 144 6.86 -0.99 5.76
CA GLU A 144 7.75 -2.10 5.38
C GLU A 144 6.95 -3.33 4.96
N PHE A 145 6.03 -3.77 5.81
CA PHE A 145 5.16 -4.90 5.51
C PHE A 145 4.40 -4.68 4.19
N PHE A 146 3.82 -3.49 3.99
CA PHE A 146 3.11 -3.15 2.78
C PHE A 146 4.01 -3.24 1.55
N ALA A 147 5.20 -2.65 1.58
CA ALA A 147 6.16 -2.71 0.48
C ALA A 147 6.56 -4.16 0.15
N GLN A 148 6.77 -5.00 1.17
CA GLN A 148 7.10 -6.42 0.99
C GLN A 148 5.95 -7.22 0.34
N GLU A 149 4.70 -6.97 0.73
CA GLU A 149 3.54 -7.61 0.10
C GLU A 149 3.37 -7.17 -1.36
N MET A 150 3.55 -5.87 -1.65
CA MET A 150 3.54 -5.34 -3.01
C MET A 150 4.65 -5.98 -3.87
N LEU A 151 5.85 -6.13 -3.31
CA LEU A 151 6.96 -6.79 -3.98
C LEU A 151 6.65 -8.25 -4.34
N LYS A 152 6.05 -9.02 -3.42
CA LYS A 152 5.63 -10.40 -3.70
C LYS A 152 4.69 -10.50 -4.89
N ILE A 153 3.72 -9.59 -4.99
CA ILE A 153 2.76 -9.57 -6.10
C ILE A 153 3.45 -9.16 -7.39
N LYS A 154 4.27 -8.11 -7.35
CA LYS A 154 5.01 -7.60 -8.50
C LYS A 154 5.92 -8.68 -9.10
N MET A 155 6.65 -9.42 -8.26
CA MET A 155 7.51 -10.54 -8.69
C MET A 155 6.74 -11.69 -9.32
N LYS A 156 5.48 -11.92 -8.93
CA LYS A 156 4.61 -12.92 -9.57
C LYS A 156 4.09 -12.46 -10.92
N LYS A 157 3.81 -11.16 -11.07
CA LYS A 157 3.24 -10.58 -12.28
C LYS A 157 4.30 -10.32 -13.36
N GLU A 158 5.54 -9.99 -12.96
CA GLU A 158 6.61 -9.58 -13.87
C GLU A 158 7.85 -10.45 -13.69
N LEU A 159 8.11 -11.31 -14.66
CA LEU A 159 9.35 -12.10 -14.71
C LEU A 159 10.54 -11.13 -14.88
N GLY A 160 11.58 -11.32 -14.04
CA GLY A 160 12.78 -10.47 -14.08
C GLY A 160 12.67 -9.16 -13.29
N PHE A 161 11.56 -8.88 -12.61
CA PHE A 161 11.40 -7.64 -11.81
C PHE A 161 12.51 -7.48 -10.75
N LYS A 162 12.98 -8.57 -10.16
CA LYS A 162 14.06 -8.54 -9.16
C LYS A 162 15.35 -7.94 -9.73
N ASP A 163 15.69 -8.28 -10.96
CA ASP A 163 16.89 -7.76 -11.64
C ASP A 163 16.72 -6.29 -12.02
N MET A 164 15.50 -5.92 -12.42
CA MET A 164 15.14 -4.52 -12.68
C MET A 164 15.20 -3.66 -11.41
N LEU A 165 14.75 -4.18 -10.27
CA LEU A 165 14.84 -3.49 -8.98
C LEU A 165 16.28 -3.30 -8.54
N ALA A 166 17.15 -4.29 -8.74
CA ALA A 166 18.58 -4.18 -8.48
C ALA A 166 19.24 -3.10 -9.36
N THR A 167 18.87 -3.04 -10.65
CA THR A 167 19.32 -2.00 -11.58
C THR A 167 18.83 -0.62 -11.13
N TYR A 168 17.58 -0.50 -10.69
CA TYR A 168 17.02 0.73 -10.14
C TYR A 168 17.78 1.21 -8.90
N LYS A 169 18.10 0.30 -7.97
CA LYS A 169 18.90 0.61 -6.79
C LYS A 169 20.27 1.14 -7.17
N ALA A 170 20.98 0.45 -8.07
CA ALA A 170 22.29 0.87 -8.57
C ALA A 170 22.22 2.26 -9.24
N TYR A 171 21.20 2.53 -10.03
CA TYR A 171 20.99 3.82 -10.68
C TYR A 171 20.79 4.96 -9.66
N ASN A 172 19.92 4.77 -8.67
CA ASN A 172 19.67 5.79 -7.63
C ASN A 172 20.90 6.05 -6.73
N MET A 173 21.76 5.05 -6.52
CA MET A 173 23.03 5.23 -5.77
C MET A 173 24.10 5.96 -6.59
N THR A 174 24.00 5.95 -7.93
CA THR A 174 24.98 6.57 -8.83
C THR A 174 24.57 7.94 -9.35
N LEU A 175 23.34 8.40 -9.10
CA LEU A 175 22.93 9.76 -9.43
C LEU A 175 23.70 10.76 -8.58
N LYS A 176 24.86 11.16 -9.08
CA LYS A 176 25.54 12.36 -8.58
C LYS A 176 24.64 13.55 -8.85
N PRO A 177 24.58 14.55 -7.91
CA PRO A 177 23.96 15.82 -8.23
C PRO A 177 24.51 16.31 -9.56
N LEU A 178 23.64 16.66 -10.49
CA LEU A 178 24.08 17.46 -11.62
C LEU A 178 24.65 18.73 -11.03
N ASP A 179 25.97 18.87 -11.09
CA ASP A 179 26.63 20.12 -10.75
C ASP A 179 26.00 21.20 -11.64
N ARG A 180 25.21 22.06 -11.01
CA ARG A 180 24.65 23.27 -11.63
C ARG A 180 25.59 24.42 -11.38
#